data_177b6f87f31438f59babcf764a86969f
#
_entry.id   177b6f87f31438f59babcf764a86969f
#
_cell.length_a   1.000
_cell.length_b   1.000
_cell.length_c   1.000
_cell.angle_alpha   90.00
_cell.angle_beta   90.00
_cell.angle_gamma   90.00
#
_symmetry.space_group_name_H-M   'P 1'
#
loop_
_entity.id
_entity.type
_entity.pdbx_description
1 polymer ?
#
loop_
_entity_poly.entity_id
_entity_poly.type
_entity_poly.pdbx_seq_one_letter_code
_entity_poly.pdbx_strand_id
1 'polypeptide(L)'
;MIESPAWVMVRAMNGRLFGTDGVRGTANLEPMTAETALRVGMAAGLTFRRGDHRHQVVIGKDTRLSGYMLEPALTAGFIAIGMDVVLVGPVPTPAVSMLTRSLRADLGVMISASHNPYDDNGIKLFRPDGYKLSDEVEADIEDLIESDMTGTLARGRDIGRAHRHEAAQTRYLAFAPRPLPPTVDLSGLRVVIDCANGAAYKVAPTALWELGAEVFSIGVEPDGFNINDKVGSTAPDALRAKVKEVRADIGIALDGDADRVIIVDEHGEVVDGDQLMAVIAQSWHARGNLRGNGLVATVMSNLGLERYLTSLGLGLERTAVGDRYVLETMRAKGFNVGGEQSGHIILSDFTTTGDGLVAALQLLAVVKEAGSRVSEICQRFDRVPQKLTSVRYKAGKPLDHKLVVQVIAE
;
A
#
# COMPACT_ATOMS: atom_id res chain seq x y z
N MET A 1 16.26 -35.44 20.00
CA MET A 1 15.13 -34.94 19.19
C MET A 1 15.30 -33.45 19.12
N ILE A 2 15.55 -32.90 17.95
CA ILE A 2 15.61 -31.45 17.73
C ILE A 2 14.16 -31.02 17.69
N GLU A 3 13.70 -30.23 18.66
CA GLU A 3 12.37 -29.62 18.61
C GLU A 3 12.26 -28.80 17.32
N SER A 4 11.16 -28.99 16.59
CA SER A 4 10.89 -28.17 15.41
C SER A 4 10.84 -26.69 15.79
N PRO A 5 11.47 -25.79 15.04
CA PRO A 5 11.45 -24.37 15.35
C PRO A 5 10.02 -23.84 15.49
N ALA A 6 9.80 -22.85 16.35
CA ALA A 6 8.47 -22.31 16.65
C ALA A 6 7.68 -21.84 15.40
N TRP A 7 8.37 -21.33 14.37
CA TRP A 7 7.77 -20.92 13.10
C TRP A 7 7.16 -22.09 12.29
N VAL A 8 7.73 -23.31 12.38
CA VAL A 8 7.13 -24.53 11.80
C VAL A 8 5.79 -24.85 12.46
N MET A 9 5.67 -24.60 13.78
CA MET A 9 4.41 -24.76 14.50
C MET A 9 3.38 -23.73 14.07
N VAL A 10 3.76 -22.46 13.79
CA VAL A 10 2.85 -21.41 13.33
C VAL A 10 2.24 -21.76 11.97
N ARG A 11 3.03 -22.27 11.02
CA ARG A 11 2.52 -22.76 9.72
C ARG A 11 1.58 -23.96 9.91
N ALA A 12 1.93 -24.89 10.76
CA ALA A 12 1.09 -26.05 11.07
C ALA A 12 -0.28 -25.66 11.65
N MET A 13 -0.36 -24.51 12.35
CA MET A 13 -1.61 -24.00 12.94
C MET A 13 -2.40 -23.10 11.97
N ASN A 14 -1.75 -22.32 11.11
CA ASN A 14 -2.36 -21.28 10.26
C ASN A 14 -2.30 -21.58 8.74
N GLY A 15 -1.63 -22.62 8.31
CA GLY A 15 -1.57 -23.11 6.93
C GLY A 15 -0.60 -22.38 6.01
N ARG A 16 -0.32 -21.08 6.17
CA ARG A 16 0.61 -20.28 5.35
C ARG A 16 1.27 -19.17 6.16
N LEU A 17 2.53 -18.84 5.80
CA LEU A 17 3.29 -17.72 6.37
C LEU A 17 2.87 -16.39 5.71
N PHE A 18 2.74 -16.39 4.38
CA PHE A 18 2.29 -15.24 3.62
C PHE A 18 0.77 -15.14 3.63
N GLY A 19 0.25 -13.98 4.07
CA GLY A 19 -1.16 -13.59 3.93
C GLY A 19 -1.42 -12.87 2.60
N THR A 20 -2.57 -12.22 2.48
CA THR A 20 -2.94 -11.44 1.27
C THR A 20 -2.03 -10.24 1.01
N ASP A 21 -1.26 -9.78 2.00
CA ASP A 21 -0.39 -8.61 1.91
C ASP A 21 0.95 -8.85 2.63
N GLY A 22 1.63 -9.94 2.31
CA GLY A 22 2.91 -10.33 2.87
C GLY A 22 2.82 -11.06 4.21
N VAL A 23 3.96 -11.15 4.91
CA VAL A 23 4.03 -11.70 6.28
C VAL A 23 3.65 -10.60 7.26
N ARG A 24 2.75 -10.87 8.21
CA ARG A 24 2.35 -9.91 9.24
C ARG A 24 2.22 -10.56 10.61
N GLY A 25 2.48 -9.79 11.65
CA GLY A 25 2.29 -10.22 13.04
C GLY A 25 2.81 -9.20 14.03
N THR A 26 2.62 -9.49 15.31
CA THR A 26 3.16 -8.68 16.39
C THR A 26 4.67 -8.86 16.49
N ALA A 27 5.41 -7.77 16.54
CA ALA A 27 6.87 -7.78 16.59
C ALA A 27 7.40 -8.60 17.78
N ASN A 28 8.47 -9.36 17.55
CA ASN A 28 9.06 -10.33 18.48
C ASN A 28 8.15 -11.51 18.88
N LEU A 29 7.03 -11.69 18.18
CA LEU A 29 6.25 -12.93 18.21
C LEU A 29 6.25 -13.55 16.81
N GLU A 30 6.23 -14.89 16.74
CA GLU A 30 6.13 -15.54 15.42
C GLU A 30 4.86 -15.12 14.68
N PRO A 31 4.98 -14.81 13.39
CA PRO A 31 6.15 -14.97 12.53
C PRO A 31 7.05 -13.70 12.40
N MET A 32 6.89 -12.67 13.21
CA MET A 32 7.60 -11.39 13.09
C MET A 32 8.83 -11.32 14.01
N THR A 33 9.69 -12.33 13.98
CA THR A 33 10.96 -12.38 14.71
C THR A 33 12.15 -12.04 13.81
N ALA A 34 13.30 -11.71 14.44
CA ALA A 34 14.55 -11.48 13.70
C ALA A 34 15.03 -12.75 12.98
N GLU A 35 14.80 -13.94 13.57
CA GLU A 35 15.17 -15.21 12.94
C GLU A 35 14.35 -15.48 11.68
N THR A 36 13.03 -15.32 11.75
CA THR A 36 12.15 -15.47 10.59
C THR A 36 12.49 -14.44 9.52
N ALA A 37 12.73 -13.16 9.88
CA ALA A 37 13.12 -12.13 8.93
C ALA A 37 14.44 -12.46 8.20
N LEU A 38 15.45 -12.97 8.91
CA LEU A 38 16.70 -13.43 8.31
C LEU A 38 16.44 -14.55 7.30
N ARG A 39 15.64 -15.56 7.66
CA ARG A 39 15.29 -16.68 6.77
C ARG A 39 14.48 -16.22 5.56
N VAL A 40 13.52 -15.29 5.73
CA VAL A 40 12.79 -14.66 4.62
C VAL A 40 13.76 -13.97 3.66
N GLY A 41 14.75 -13.22 4.18
CA GLY A 41 15.77 -12.57 3.35
C GLY A 41 16.60 -13.58 2.55
N MET A 42 17.03 -14.69 3.18
CA MET A 42 17.75 -15.75 2.49
C MET A 42 16.89 -16.43 1.40
N ALA A 43 15.70 -16.87 1.75
CA ALA A 43 14.81 -17.60 0.85
C ALA A 43 14.36 -16.75 -0.34
N ALA A 44 13.89 -15.52 -0.08
CA ALA A 44 13.52 -14.60 -1.14
C ALA A 44 14.69 -14.25 -2.06
N GLY A 45 15.88 -14.04 -1.49
CA GLY A 45 17.08 -13.79 -2.28
C GLY A 45 17.45 -14.96 -3.17
N LEU A 46 17.37 -16.20 -2.69
CA LEU A 46 17.62 -17.40 -3.50
C LEU A 46 16.62 -17.52 -4.66
N THR A 47 15.36 -17.23 -4.42
CA THR A 47 14.29 -17.28 -5.44
C THR A 47 14.53 -16.27 -6.58
N PHE A 48 15.03 -15.06 -6.24
CA PHE A 48 15.23 -13.98 -7.20
C PHE A 48 16.65 -13.84 -7.74
N ARG A 49 17.61 -14.58 -7.24
CA ARG A 49 18.98 -14.61 -7.77
C ARG A 49 19.06 -15.43 -9.06
N ARG A 50 18.74 -14.78 -10.21
CA ARG A 50 18.72 -15.42 -11.53
C ARG A 50 19.66 -14.72 -12.52
N GLY A 51 20.50 -15.50 -13.20
CA GLY A 51 21.52 -14.98 -14.14
C GLY A 51 22.85 -14.67 -13.48
N ASP A 52 23.78 -14.03 -14.25
CA ASP A 52 25.20 -13.89 -13.88
C ASP A 52 25.58 -12.48 -13.43
N HIS A 53 24.60 -11.57 -13.25
CA HIS A 53 24.86 -10.22 -12.78
C HIS A 53 24.94 -10.13 -11.25
N ARG A 54 25.45 -9.04 -10.73
CA ARG A 54 25.41 -8.75 -9.30
C ARG A 54 23.99 -8.41 -8.89
N HIS A 55 23.37 -9.30 -8.11
CA HIS A 55 21.97 -9.15 -7.67
C HIS A 55 21.83 -8.12 -6.56
N GLN A 56 20.73 -7.39 -6.55
CA GLN A 56 20.45 -6.39 -5.53
C GLN A 56 18.99 -6.39 -5.10
N VAL A 57 18.76 -6.07 -3.82
CA VAL A 57 17.45 -5.86 -3.22
C VAL A 57 17.32 -4.45 -2.66
N VAL A 58 16.17 -3.81 -2.86
CA VAL A 58 15.81 -2.54 -2.23
C VAL A 58 15.01 -2.83 -0.96
N ILE A 59 15.42 -2.26 0.18
CA ILE A 59 14.68 -2.40 1.46
C ILE A 59 14.27 -1.03 1.96
N GLY A 60 12.95 -0.80 2.04
CA GLY A 60 12.33 0.34 2.69
C GLY A 60 11.54 -0.08 3.93
N LYS A 61 11.18 0.90 4.74
CA LYS A 61 10.40 0.67 5.96
C LYS A 61 9.51 1.86 6.29
N ASP A 62 8.54 1.64 7.16
CA ASP A 62 7.83 2.71 7.84
C ASP A 62 8.61 3.18 9.10
N THR A 63 7.92 3.86 9.99
CA THR A 63 8.54 4.52 11.16
C THR A 63 8.50 3.68 12.43
N ARG A 64 7.98 2.44 12.39
CA ARG A 64 7.85 1.55 13.55
C ARG A 64 9.20 1.23 14.18
N LEU A 65 9.25 1.19 15.52
CA LEU A 65 10.46 0.82 16.26
C LEU A 65 11.00 -0.54 15.84
N SER A 66 10.12 -1.53 15.64
CA SER A 66 10.50 -2.89 15.24
C SER A 66 11.22 -2.96 13.88
N GLY A 67 11.14 -1.92 13.05
CA GLY A 67 11.93 -1.77 11.84
C GLY A 67 13.44 -1.80 12.08
N TYR A 68 13.91 -1.36 13.27
CA TYR A 68 15.33 -1.43 13.65
C TYR A 68 15.83 -2.85 13.90
N MET A 69 14.92 -3.78 14.17
CA MET A 69 15.24 -5.21 14.32
C MET A 69 15.11 -5.94 12.98
N LEU A 70 14.02 -5.71 12.25
CA LEU A 70 13.69 -6.47 11.04
C LEU A 70 14.58 -6.10 9.85
N GLU A 71 14.90 -4.80 9.65
CA GLU A 71 15.76 -4.34 8.54
C GLU A 71 17.17 -4.95 8.61
N PRO A 72 17.90 -4.94 9.75
CA PRO A 72 19.18 -5.62 9.84
C PRO A 72 19.10 -7.14 9.66
N ALA A 73 18.05 -7.78 10.16
CA ALA A 73 17.87 -9.23 10.02
C ALA A 73 17.67 -9.64 8.54
N LEU A 74 16.77 -8.98 7.83
CA LEU A 74 16.58 -9.15 6.38
C LEU A 74 17.88 -8.86 5.62
N THR A 75 18.56 -7.76 5.96
CA THR A 75 19.84 -7.36 5.35
C THR A 75 20.87 -8.45 5.50
N ALA A 76 21.04 -9.03 6.70
CA ALA A 76 21.95 -10.12 6.94
C ALA A 76 21.61 -11.37 6.10
N GLY A 77 20.31 -11.70 5.97
CA GLY A 77 19.84 -12.80 5.15
C GLY A 77 20.20 -12.64 3.67
N PHE A 78 19.93 -11.49 3.08
CA PHE A 78 20.27 -11.20 1.68
C PHE A 78 21.78 -11.17 1.43
N ILE A 79 22.54 -10.55 2.33
CA ILE A 79 24.01 -10.51 2.23
C ILE A 79 24.62 -11.92 2.30
N ALA A 80 24.09 -12.77 3.20
CA ALA A 80 24.57 -14.13 3.40
C ALA A 80 24.46 -14.99 2.14
N ILE A 81 23.46 -14.76 1.29
CA ILE A 81 23.29 -15.49 0.03
C ILE A 81 23.87 -14.75 -1.18
N GLY A 82 24.58 -13.65 -1.00
CA GLY A 82 25.33 -12.95 -2.03
C GLY A 82 24.57 -11.84 -2.79
N MET A 83 23.43 -11.35 -2.27
CA MET A 83 22.77 -10.17 -2.81
C MET A 83 23.27 -8.87 -2.16
N ASP A 84 23.42 -7.82 -2.94
CA ASP A 84 23.66 -6.47 -2.43
C ASP A 84 22.33 -5.86 -1.94
N VAL A 85 22.41 -5.08 -0.86
CA VAL A 85 21.24 -4.48 -0.21
C VAL A 85 21.31 -2.95 -0.33
N VAL A 86 20.26 -2.37 -0.89
CA VAL A 86 20.06 -0.93 -1.02
C VAL A 86 19.05 -0.49 0.04
N LEU A 87 19.54 0.13 1.13
CA LEU A 87 18.69 0.63 2.21
C LEU A 87 18.18 2.02 1.86
N VAL A 88 16.85 2.18 1.80
CA VAL A 88 16.22 3.46 1.41
C VAL A 88 15.57 4.20 2.58
N GLY A 89 15.55 3.57 3.78
CA GLY A 89 15.02 4.17 5.01
C GLY A 89 13.49 4.31 5.00
N PRO A 90 12.93 5.25 5.79
CA PRO A 90 11.50 5.50 5.79
C PRO A 90 11.05 6.15 4.47
N VAL A 91 10.27 5.39 3.69
CA VAL A 91 9.64 5.80 2.43
C VAL A 91 8.30 5.07 2.25
N PRO A 92 7.33 5.66 1.53
CA PRO A 92 6.07 5.00 1.19
C PRO A 92 6.24 3.64 0.51
N THR A 93 5.29 2.72 0.74
CA THR A 93 5.24 1.43 0.03
C THR A 93 5.33 1.59 -1.49
N PRO A 94 4.58 2.49 -2.15
CA PRO A 94 4.74 2.71 -3.59
C PRO A 94 6.12 3.24 -4.00
N ALA A 95 6.81 3.95 -3.11
CA ALA A 95 8.20 4.37 -3.39
C ALA A 95 9.15 3.17 -3.46
N VAL A 96 8.97 2.14 -2.61
CA VAL A 96 9.78 0.91 -2.69
C VAL A 96 9.54 0.21 -4.03
N SER A 97 8.28 0.04 -4.44
CA SER A 97 7.93 -0.54 -5.74
C SER A 97 8.57 0.24 -6.90
N MET A 98 8.45 1.57 -6.89
CA MET A 98 9.05 2.45 -7.90
C MET A 98 10.59 2.37 -7.91
N LEU A 99 11.23 2.36 -6.72
CA LEU A 99 12.68 2.28 -6.59
C LEU A 99 13.22 0.93 -7.07
N THR A 100 12.52 -0.18 -6.79
CA THR A 100 12.87 -1.51 -7.28
C THR A 100 13.01 -1.50 -8.80
N ARG A 101 12.05 -0.91 -9.51
CA ARG A 101 12.09 -0.77 -10.98
C ARG A 101 13.19 0.20 -11.44
N SER A 102 13.24 1.40 -10.84
CA SER A 102 14.13 2.47 -11.31
C SER A 102 15.60 2.20 -11.03
N LEU A 103 15.93 1.41 -10.01
CA LEU A 103 17.27 0.95 -9.70
C LEU A 103 17.59 -0.40 -10.37
N ARG A 104 16.64 -1.00 -11.10
CA ARG A 104 16.75 -2.33 -11.73
C ARG A 104 17.13 -3.39 -10.70
N ALA A 105 16.55 -3.33 -9.50
CA ALA A 105 16.76 -4.32 -8.47
C ALA A 105 15.98 -5.61 -8.79
N ASP A 106 16.51 -6.75 -8.34
CA ASP A 106 15.90 -8.05 -8.52
C ASP A 106 14.72 -8.27 -7.58
N LEU A 107 14.67 -7.51 -6.48
CA LEU A 107 13.63 -7.61 -5.45
C LEU A 107 13.46 -6.28 -4.73
N GLY A 108 12.24 -6.00 -4.31
CA GLY A 108 11.91 -4.94 -3.36
C GLY A 108 11.32 -5.50 -2.07
N VAL A 109 11.65 -4.89 -0.95
CA VAL A 109 11.11 -5.26 0.37
C VAL A 109 10.59 -4.01 1.07
N MET A 110 9.34 -4.05 1.51
CA MET A 110 8.78 -3.05 2.41
C MET A 110 8.50 -3.65 3.77
N ILE A 111 9.08 -3.03 4.82
CA ILE A 111 8.86 -3.42 6.21
C ILE A 111 7.79 -2.51 6.78
N SER A 112 6.54 -2.99 6.82
CA SER A 112 5.39 -2.26 7.34
C SER A 112 4.18 -3.17 7.57
N ALA A 113 3.36 -2.82 8.56
CA ALA A 113 2.02 -3.38 8.74
C ALA A 113 0.90 -2.37 8.38
N SER A 114 1.20 -1.41 7.46
CA SER A 114 0.23 -0.43 6.94
C SER A 114 -0.49 0.33 8.08
N HIS A 115 -1.79 0.19 8.19
CA HIS A 115 -2.65 0.91 9.15
C HIS A 115 -2.73 0.26 10.54
N ASN A 116 -2.06 -0.88 10.79
CA ASN A 116 -2.04 -1.53 12.10
C ASN A 116 -1.33 -0.64 13.15
N PRO A 117 -1.57 -0.84 14.46
CA PRO A 117 -0.83 -0.18 15.53
C PRO A 117 0.67 -0.53 15.50
N TYR A 118 1.47 0.21 16.26
CA TYR A 118 2.94 0.12 16.21
C TYR A 118 3.52 -1.23 16.63
N ASP A 119 2.80 -1.99 17.45
CA ASP A 119 3.21 -3.32 17.96
C ASP A 119 3.31 -4.35 16.84
N ASP A 120 2.50 -4.19 15.80
CA ASP A 120 2.54 -5.05 14.63
C ASP A 120 3.60 -4.56 13.63
N ASN A 121 4.10 -5.49 12.82
CA ASN A 121 4.89 -5.19 11.64
C ASN A 121 4.63 -6.22 10.53
N GLY A 122 5.22 -6.00 9.36
CA GLY A 122 5.06 -6.88 8.21
C GLY A 122 6.24 -6.80 7.25
N ILE A 123 6.32 -7.78 6.36
CA ILE A 123 7.31 -7.86 5.29
C ILE A 123 6.55 -8.10 3.98
N LYS A 124 6.55 -7.09 3.12
CA LYS A 124 5.96 -7.15 1.78
C LYS A 124 7.06 -7.27 0.74
N LEU A 125 6.89 -8.15 -0.25
CA LEU A 125 7.89 -8.41 -1.28
C LEU A 125 7.37 -7.95 -2.64
N PHE A 126 8.26 -7.33 -3.44
CA PHE A 126 7.98 -6.81 -4.78
C PHE A 126 8.94 -7.41 -5.79
N ARG A 127 8.41 -7.89 -6.90
CA ARG A 127 9.16 -8.39 -8.05
C ARG A 127 9.95 -7.26 -8.73
N PRO A 128 10.90 -7.58 -9.63
CA PRO A 128 11.67 -6.57 -10.39
C PRO A 128 10.81 -5.58 -11.17
N ASP A 129 9.60 -5.99 -11.57
CA ASP A 129 8.61 -5.17 -12.27
C ASP A 129 7.79 -4.27 -11.32
N GLY A 130 8.06 -4.33 -10.00
CA GLY A 130 7.40 -3.53 -8.96
C GLY A 130 6.04 -4.06 -8.51
N TYR A 131 5.59 -5.20 -9.02
CA TYR A 131 4.36 -5.85 -8.54
C TYR A 131 4.64 -6.76 -7.35
N LYS A 132 3.63 -6.99 -6.51
CA LYS A 132 3.66 -8.00 -5.43
C LYS A 132 3.90 -9.40 -6.01
N LEU A 133 4.36 -10.31 -5.17
CA LEU A 133 4.59 -11.70 -5.55
C LEU A 133 3.26 -12.41 -5.85
N SER A 134 3.30 -13.46 -6.67
CA SER A 134 2.20 -14.40 -6.83
C SER A 134 2.20 -15.45 -5.71
N ASP A 135 1.04 -16.11 -5.52
CA ASP A 135 0.90 -17.16 -4.51
C ASP A 135 1.89 -18.33 -4.71
N GLU A 136 2.22 -18.65 -5.97
CA GLU A 136 3.19 -19.70 -6.28
C GLU A 136 4.60 -19.31 -5.82
N VAL A 137 5.03 -18.07 -6.08
CA VAL A 137 6.34 -17.57 -5.68
C VAL A 137 6.44 -17.45 -4.15
N GLU A 138 5.35 -17.02 -3.49
CA GLU A 138 5.29 -16.99 -2.02
C GLU A 138 5.42 -18.40 -1.43
N ALA A 139 4.75 -19.40 -2.02
CA ALA A 139 4.85 -20.80 -1.60
C ALA A 139 6.27 -21.35 -1.78
N ASP A 140 6.92 -21.05 -2.92
CA ASP A 140 8.33 -21.44 -3.14
C ASP A 140 9.27 -20.85 -2.08
N ILE A 141 9.03 -19.59 -1.67
CA ILE A 141 9.80 -18.94 -0.60
C ILE A 141 9.51 -19.61 0.74
N GLU A 142 8.26 -19.95 1.06
CA GLU A 142 7.89 -20.67 2.28
C GLU A 142 8.60 -22.02 2.37
N ASP A 143 8.65 -22.79 1.28
CA ASP A 143 9.35 -24.08 1.25
C ASP A 143 10.86 -23.93 1.49
N LEU A 144 11.46 -22.87 0.93
CA LEU A 144 12.88 -22.56 1.20
C LEU A 144 13.11 -22.14 2.66
N ILE A 145 12.22 -21.36 3.27
CA ILE A 145 12.30 -20.99 4.69
C ILE A 145 12.34 -22.24 5.58
N GLU A 146 11.64 -23.32 5.23
CA GLU A 146 11.64 -24.57 5.98
C GLU A 146 12.88 -25.44 5.73
N SER A 147 13.58 -25.21 4.63
CA SER A 147 14.74 -26.02 4.22
C SER A 147 16.02 -25.64 4.95
N ASP A 148 17.04 -26.51 4.85
CA ASP A 148 18.41 -26.15 5.22
C ASP A 148 19.08 -25.36 4.09
N MET A 149 19.20 -24.06 4.29
CA MET A 149 19.86 -23.14 3.34
C MET A 149 21.37 -22.98 3.59
N THR A 150 21.98 -23.71 4.52
CA THR A 150 23.42 -23.53 4.86
C THR A 150 24.37 -23.82 3.69
N GLY A 151 23.99 -24.73 2.80
CA GLY A 151 24.72 -25.04 1.57
C GLY A 151 24.72 -23.95 0.51
N THR A 152 23.81 -22.95 0.62
CA THR A 152 23.64 -21.86 -0.37
C THR A 152 24.38 -20.57 0.01
N LEU A 153 25.02 -20.53 1.18
CA LEU A 153 25.72 -19.35 1.69
C LEU A 153 26.88 -18.93 0.78
N ALA A 154 26.90 -17.64 0.44
CA ALA A 154 27.97 -17.03 -0.34
C ALA A 154 29.29 -17.02 0.47
N ARG A 155 30.42 -17.11 -0.22
CA ARG A 155 31.74 -17.14 0.41
C ARG A 155 32.70 -16.12 -0.17
N GLY A 156 33.57 -15.58 0.65
CA GLY A 156 34.62 -14.68 0.21
C GLY A 156 34.10 -13.45 -0.52
N ARG A 157 34.49 -13.29 -1.78
CA ARG A 157 34.12 -12.15 -2.62
C ARG A 157 32.64 -12.14 -3.06
N ASP A 158 31.94 -13.26 -2.91
CA ASP A 158 30.56 -13.41 -3.36
C ASP A 158 29.55 -12.99 -2.28
N ILE A 159 30.00 -12.71 -1.06
CA ILE A 159 29.17 -12.15 0.02
C ILE A 159 28.65 -10.78 -0.45
N GLY A 160 27.36 -10.50 -0.18
CA GLY A 160 26.69 -9.23 -0.51
C GLY A 160 27.22 -8.03 0.28
N ARG A 161 26.82 -6.84 -0.12
CA ARG A 161 27.14 -5.57 0.57
C ARG A 161 25.88 -4.76 0.80
N ALA A 162 25.76 -4.12 1.96
CA ALA A 162 24.71 -3.13 2.19
C ALA A 162 25.26 -1.70 1.99
N HIS A 163 24.43 -0.86 1.40
CA HIS A 163 24.69 0.60 1.35
C HIS A 163 23.38 1.37 1.45
N ARG A 164 23.43 2.59 1.94
CA ARG A 164 22.29 3.49 2.01
C ARG A 164 22.18 4.31 0.72
N HIS A 165 20.96 4.44 0.20
CA HIS A 165 20.68 5.27 -0.98
C HIS A 165 20.03 6.58 -0.54
N GLU A 166 20.85 7.62 -0.38
CA GLU A 166 20.43 8.92 0.18
C GLU A 166 19.36 9.63 -0.70
N ALA A 167 19.34 9.39 -2.01
CA ALA A 167 18.41 10.05 -2.92
C ALA A 167 17.04 9.36 -3.05
N ALA A 168 16.72 8.38 -2.21
CA ALA A 168 15.46 7.61 -2.33
C ALA A 168 14.22 8.52 -2.25
N GLN A 169 14.15 9.39 -1.24
CA GLN A 169 13.04 10.32 -1.05
C GLN A 169 12.94 11.31 -2.21
N THR A 170 14.05 11.90 -2.65
CA THR A 170 14.08 12.84 -3.79
C THR A 170 13.62 12.19 -5.09
N ARG A 171 13.96 10.90 -5.31
CA ARG A 171 13.46 10.17 -6.49
C ARG A 171 11.94 9.98 -6.45
N TYR A 172 11.37 9.70 -5.29
CA TYR A 172 9.92 9.57 -5.14
C TYR A 172 9.24 10.94 -5.28
N LEU A 173 9.80 12.01 -4.70
CA LEU A 173 9.32 13.39 -4.89
C LEU A 173 9.28 13.79 -6.37
N ALA A 174 10.30 13.43 -7.14
CA ALA A 174 10.31 13.67 -8.59
C ALA A 174 9.36 12.75 -9.38
N PHE A 175 8.92 11.65 -8.79
CA PHE A 175 8.01 10.68 -9.42
C PHE A 175 6.54 10.99 -9.16
N ALA A 176 6.15 11.23 -7.91
CA ALA A 176 4.75 11.34 -7.49
C ALA A 176 3.94 12.43 -8.24
N PRO A 177 4.51 13.59 -8.60
CA PRO A 177 3.81 14.61 -9.38
C PRO A 177 3.66 14.32 -10.89
N ARG A 178 4.38 13.33 -11.44
CA ARG A 178 4.34 13.05 -12.90
C ARG A 178 2.96 12.84 -13.49
N PRO A 179 1.99 12.26 -12.77
CA PRO A 179 0.63 12.12 -13.25
C PRO A 179 -0.16 13.43 -13.38
N LEU A 180 0.34 14.52 -12.81
CA LEU A 180 -0.33 15.82 -12.91
C LEU A 180 -0.18 16.40 -14.32
N PRO A 181 -1.22 17.03 -14.88
CA PRO A 181 -1.06 17.85 -16.08
C PRO A 181 0.00 18.95 -15.84
N PRO A 182 0.89 19.22 -16.81
CA PRO A 182 1.97 20.22 -16.63
C PRO A 182 1.48 21.65 -16.30
N THR A 183 0.21 21.93 -16.58
CA THR A 183 -0.42 23.24 -16.32
C THR A 183 -1.01 23.34 -14.92
N VAL A 184 -1.05 22.25 -14.15
CA VAL A 184 -1.64 22.23 -12.82
C VAL A 184 -0.56 22.50 -11.79
N ASP A 185 -0.70 23.61 -11.08
CA ASP A 185 -0.05 23.90 -9.81
C ASP A 185 -1.10 23.96 -8.69
N LEU A 186 -0.65 23.85 -7.45
CA LEU A 186 -1.53 23.89 -6.29
C LEU A 186 -1.56 25.27 -5.60
N SER A 187 -1.03 26.31 -6.25
CA SER A 187 -1.03 27.68 -5.71
C SER A 187 -2.43 28.15 -5.36
N GLY A 188 -2.58 28.69 -4.15
CA GLY A 188 -3.87 29.17 -3.62
C GLY A 188 -4.72 28.10 -2.95
N LEU A 189 -4.31 26.82 -2.97
CA LEU A 189 -4.96 25.78 -2.16
C LEU A 189 -4.33 25.67 -0.78
N ARG A 190 -5.18 25.60 0.23
CA ARG A 190 -4.85 25.32 1.62
C ARG A 190 -5.11 23.85 1.90
N VAL A 191 -4.04 23.09 2.15
CA VAL A 191 -4.09 21.63 2.29
C VAL A 191 -3.66 21.22 3.68
N VAL A 192 -4.47 20.46 4.39
CA VAL A 192 -4.02 19.74 5.59
C VAL A 192 -3.60 18.34 5.17
N ILE A 193 -2.38 17.94 5.51
CA ILE A 193 -1.85 16.58 5.28
C ILE A 193 -1.62 15.87 6.60
N ASP A 194 -2.25 14.72 6.77
CA ASP A 194 -2.01 13.77 7.86
C ASP A 194 -1.20 12.60 7.35
N CYS A 195 0.02 12.45 7.84
CA CYS A 195 0.94 11.39 7.44
C CYS A 195 0.94 10.20 8.42
N ALA A 196 -0.02 10.11 9.32
CA ALA A 196 -0.15 9.00 10.29
C ALA A 196 1.11 8.75 11.15
N ASN A 197 2.03 9.70 11.30
CA ASN A 197 3.40 9.49 11.80
C ASN A 197 4.13 8.35 11.06
N GLY A 198 3.75 8.08 9.82
CA GLY A 198 4.19 6.96 8.99
C GLY A 198 5.27 7.33 7.97
N ALA A 199 5.43 6.47 6.99
CA ALA A 199 6.51 6.51 6.01
C ALA A 199 6.53 7.77 5.12
N ALA A 200 5.37 8.42 4.93
CA ALA A 200 5.24 9.62 4.10
C ALA A 200 5.51 10.94 4.85
N TYR A 201 5.87 10.92 6.13
CA TYR A 201 5.96 12.10 7.00
C TYR A 201 6.82 13.24 6.48
N LYS A 202 7.80 12.96 5.62
CA LYS A 202 8.61 13.97 4.93
C LYS A 202 8.16 14.23 3.50
N VAL A 203 7.94 13.14 2.74
CA VAL A 203 7.76 13.27 1.28
C VAL A 203 6.39 13.85 0.91
N ALA A 204 5.32 13.56 1.65
CA ALA A 204 4.00 14.06 1.28
C ALA A 204 3.84 15.57 1.53
N PRO A 205 4.22 16.14 2.70
CA PRO A 205 4.21 17.58 2.89
C PRO A 205 5.12 18.32 1.88
N THR A 206 6.31 17.77 1.62
CA THR A 206 7.26 18.37 0.67
C THR A 206 6.70 18.41 -0.75
N ALA A 207 6.10 17.29 -1.23
CA ALA A 207 5.51 17.23 -2.57
C ALA A 207 4.39 18.26 -2.76
N LEU A 208 3.51 18.42 -1.78
CA LEU A 208 2.42 19.41 -1.84
C LEU A 208 2.96 20.86 -1.80
N TRP A 209 3.97 21.11 -0.98
CA TRP A 209 4.60 22.40 -0.89
C TRP A 209 5.37 22.77 -2.18
N GLU A 210 6.13 21.85 -2.76
CA GLU A 210 6.83 22.06 -4.04
C GLU A 210 5.87 22.35 -5.20
N LEU A 211 4.64 21.83 -5.12
CA LEU A 211 3.58 22.12 -6.08
C LEU A 211 2.85 23.45 -5.82
N GLY A 212 3.23 24.21 -4.79
CA GLY A 212 2.72 25.54 -4.50
C GLY A 212 1.55 25.60 -3.50
N ALA A 213 1.15 24.50 -2.85
CA ALA A 213 0.10 24.52 -1.84
C ALA A 213 0.56 25.20 -0.53
N GLU A 214 -0.37 25.86 0.19
CA GLU A 214 -0.20 26.21 1.60
C GLU A 214 -0.47 24.97 2.44
N VAL A 215 0.58 24.37 3.05
CA VAL A 215 0.52 23.06 3.68
C VAL A 215 0.50 23.16 5.20
N PHE A 216 -0.48 22.51 5.82
CA PHE A 216 -0.59 22.31 7.27
C PHE A 216 -0.41 20.81 7.56
N SER A 217 0.64 20.43 8.25
CA SER A 217 0.97 19.03 8.49
C SER A 217 0.57 18.58 9.90
N ILE A 218 -0.01 17.39 10.01
CA ILE A 218 -0.19 16.63 11.24
C ILE A 218 0.30 15.20 11.05
N GLY A 219 0.58 14.48 12.14
CA GLY A 219 1.11 13.11 12.04
C GLY A 219 2.48 13.05 11.33
N VAL A 220 3.38 14.02 11.62
CA VAL A 220 4.70 14.14 10.96
C VAL A 220 5.88 14.06 11.92
N GLU A 221 5.65 13.70 13.17
CA GLU A 221 6.65 13.58 14.24
C GLU A 221 6.73 12.13 14.75
N PRO A 222 7.22 11.18 13.93
CA PRO A 222 7.28 9.79 14.33
C PRO A 222 8.30 9.56 15.47
N ASP A 223 7.87 8.85 16.52
CA ASP A 223 8.71 8.44 17.66
C ASP A 223 8.97 6.93 17.73
N GLY A 224 8.42 6.17 16.78
CA GLY A 224 8.51 4.70 16.71
C GLY A 224 7.30 3.98 17.32
N PHE A 225 6.46 4.66 18.08
CA PHE A 225 5.31 4.09 18.80
C PHE A 225 3.98 4.73 18.42
N ASN A 226 4.00 5.89 17.76
CA ASN A 226 2.82 6.70 17.48
C ASN A 226 2.28 6.60 16.05
N ILE A 227 2.76 5.65 15.25
CA ILE A 227 2.24 5.42 13.90
C ILE A 227 0.76 4.99 13.96
N ASN A 228 -0.10 5.65 13.18
CA ASN A 228 -1.55 5.45 13.15
C ASN A 228 -2.29 5.69 14.51
N ASP A 229 -1.62 6.21 15.52
CA ASP A 229 -2.28 6.45 16.81
C ASP A 229 -3.11 7.74 16.77
N LYS A 230 -4.41 7.60 16.61
CA LYS A 230 -5.42 8.69 16.52
C LYS A 230 -5.15 9.68 15.38
N VAL A 231 -4.40 9.27 14.38
CA VAL A 231 -4.07 10.02 13.15
C VAL A 231 -4.11 9.07 11.94
N GLY A 232 -4.12 9.64 10.74
CA GLY A 232 -4.07 8.91 9.49
C GLY A 232 -5.44 8.44 8.98
N SER A 233 -5.44 7.67 7.90
CA SER A 233 -6.62 7.32 7.12
C SER A 233 -7.69 6.51 7.89
N THR A 234 -7.32 5.80 8.95
CA THR A 234 -8.25 5.05 9.80
C THR A 234 -8.79 5.84 11.00
N ALA A 235 -8.23 7.01 11.28
CA ALA A 235 -8.62 7.88 12.39
C ALA A 235 -8.68 9.36 11.96
N PRO A 236 -9.62 9.74 11.06
CA PRO A 236 -9.62 11.04 10.41
C PRO A 236 -10.08 12.21 11.29
N ASP A 237 -10.42 12.00 12.55
CA ASP A 237 -10.99 13.05 13.42
C ASP A 237 -10.00 14.20 13.66
N ALA A 238 -8.71 13.91 13.84
CA ALA A 238 -7.68 14.94 13.97
C ALA A 238 -7.57 15.79 12.69
N LEU A 239 -7.62 15.16 11.52
CA LEU A 239 -7.63 15.82 10.22
C LEU A 239 -8.86 16.70 10.04
N ARG A 240 -10.07 16.19 10.35
CA ARG A 240 -11.35 16.93 10.28
C ARG A 240 -11.33 18.18 11.15
N ALA A 241 -10.82 18.06 12.39
CA ALA A 241 -10.67 19.19 13.29
C ALA A 241 -9.70 20.23 12.73
N LYS A 242 -8.55 19.79 12.20
CA LYS A 242 -7.52 20.68 11.67
C LYS A 242 -7.98 21.41 10.40
N VAL A 243 -8.68 20.74 9.50
CA VAL A 243 -9.28 21.35 8.29
C VAL A 243 -10.18 22.53 8.70
N LYS A 244 -11.07 22.33 9.66
CA LYS A 244 -11.97 23.40 10.17
C LYS A 244 -11.22 24.52 10.86
N GLU A 245 -10.23 24.20 11.70
CA GLU A 245 -9.40 25.15 12.44
C GLU A 245 -8.68 26.12 11.50
N VAL A 246 -8.00 25.59 10.50
CA VAL A 246 -7.20 26.40 9.57
C VAL A 246 -8.00 26.87 8.35
N ARG A 247 -9.29 26.49 8.23
CA ARG A 247 -10.14 26.75 7.07
C ARG A 247 -9.47 26.29 5.77
N ALA A 248 -9.01 25.05 5.79
CA ALA A 248 -8.37 24.47 4.59
C ALA A 248 -9.43 24.10 3.54
N ASP A 249 -9.00 24.09 2.28
CA ASP A 249 -9.84 23.68 1.16
C ASP A 249 -10.00 22.16 1.12
N ILE A 250 -9.00 21.43 1.64
CA ILE A 250 -8.95 19.96 1.63
C ILE A 250 -8.09 19.43 2.77
N GLY A 251 -8.47 18.28 3.31
CA GLY A 251 -7.66 17.42 4.14
C GLY A 251 -7.34 16.12 3.43
N ILE A 252 -6.10 15.64 3.58
CA ILE A 252 -5.59 14.40 3.01
C ILE A 252 -5.03 13.56 4.16
N ALA A 253 -5.55 12.36 4.41
CA ALA A 253 -5.01 11.42 5.37
C ALA A 253 -4.43 10.21 4.66
N LEU A 254 -3.16 9.93 4.92
CA LEU A 254 -2.47 8.71 4.50
C LEU A 254 -2.47 7.70 5.65
N ASP A 255 -2.24 6.43 5.36
CA ASP A 255 -1.95 5.45 6.40
C ASP A 255 -0.43 5.29 6.63
N GLY A 256 -0.05 4.40 7.54
CA GLY A 256 1.34 4.29 8.02
C GLY A 256 2.39 4.04 6.93
N ASP A 257 2.05 3.39 5.83
CA ASP A 257 2.94 3.18 4.68
C ASP A 257 2.48 3.87 3.39
N ALA A 258 1.45 4.72 3.51
CA ALA A 258 0.95 5.64 2.49
C ALA A 258 0.49 4.97 1.19
N ASP A 259 0.06 3.71 1.25
CA ASP A 259 -0.58 3.03 0.13
C ASP A 259 -2.09 3.30 0.06
N ARG A 260 -2.66 3.97 1.10
CA ARG A 260 -4.05 4.39 1.20
C ARG A 260 -4.19 5.88 1.43
N VAL A 261 -5.34 6.42 1.00
CA VAL A 261 -5.71 7.82 1.23
C VAL A 261 -7.21 7.94 1.54
N ILE A 262 -7.51 8.81 2.50
CA ILE A 262 -8.86 9.31 2.77
C ILE A 262 -8.81 10.83 2.63
N ILE A 263 -9.85 11.40 2.05
CA ILE A 263 -9.99 12.83 1.85
C ILE A 263 -11.00 13.39 2.86
N VAL A 264 -10.79 14.62 3.26
CA VAL A 264 -11.73 15.41 4.05
C VAL A 264 -12.00 16.71 3.28
N ASP A 265 -13.27 17.05 3.06
CA ASP A 265 -13.64 18.28 2.40
C ASP A 265 -13.53 19.52 3.31
N GLU A 266 -13.77 20.70 2.79
CA GLU A 266 -13.71 21.98 3.52
C GLU A 266 -14.72 22.08 4.67
N HIS A 267 -15.74 21.22 4.72
CA HIS A 267 -16.72 21.15 5.80
C HIS A 267 -16.30 20.14 6.89
N GLY A 268 -15.22 19.39 6.66
CA GLY A 268 -14.75 18.33 7.53
C GLY A 268 -15.51 17.02 7.35
N GLU A 269 -16.17 16.81 6.21
CA GLU A 269 -16.84 15.56 5.88
C GLU A 269 -15.87 14.61 5.15
N VAL A 270 -15.96 13.31 5.50
CA VAL A 270 -15.07 12.29 4.97
C VAL A 270 -15.52 11.83 3.59
N VAL A 271 -14.60 11.87 2.64
CA VAL A 271 -14.72 11.32 1.29
C VAL A 271 -13.91 10.02 1.23
N ASP A 272 -14.60 8.90 1.00
CA ASP A 272 -13.96 7.58 0.95
C ASP A 272 -13.39 7.23 -0.43
N GLY A 273 -12.72 6.06 -0.51
CA GLY A 273 -12.11 5.59 -1.74
C GLY A 273 -13.09 5.41 -2.91
N ASP A 274 -14.36 5.09 -2.63
CA ASP A 274 -15.37 4.92 -3.69
C ASP A 274 -15.67 6.24 -4.38
N GLN A 275 -15.84 7.34 -3.63
CA GLN A 275 -16.03 8.68 -4.17
C GLN A 275 -14.79 9.15 -4.93
N LEU A 276 -13.61 8.91 -4.38
CA LEU A 276 -12.35 9.28 -5.01
C LEU A 276 -12.14 8.54 -6.33
N MET A 277 -12.40 7.23 -6.38
CA MET A 277 -12.38 6.45 -7.62
C MET A 277 -13.39 6.98 -8.65
N ALA A 278 -14.59 7.34 -8.22
CA ALA A 278 -15.61 7.92 -9.10
C ALA A 278 -15.16 9.24 -9.75
N VAL A 279 -14.55 10.13 -8.98
CA VAL A 279 -13.98 11.40 -9.48
C VAL A 279 -12.88 11.15 -10.51
N ILE A 280 -11.92 10.29 -10.18
CA ILE A 280 -10.80 9.98 -11.06
C ILE A 280 -11.30 9.33 -12.35
N ALA A 281 -12.17 8.31 -12.25
CA ALA A 281 -12.71 7.62 -13.42
C ALA A 281 -13.49 8.55 -14.34
N GLN A 282 -14.34 9.42 -13.80
CA GLN A 282 -15.08 10.43 -14.59
C GLN A 282 -14.13 11.38 -15.30
N SER A 283 -13.12 11.92 -14.58
CA SER A 283 -12.14 12.84 -15.15
C SER A 283 -11.34 12.19 -16.27
N TRP A 284 -10.88 10.95 -16.07
CA TRP A 284 -10.11 10.22 -17.07
C TRP A 284 -10.99 9.79 -18.27
N HIS A 285 -12.25 9.44 -18.03
CA HIS A 285 -13.21 9.15 -19.10
C HIS A 285 -13.44 10.38 -20.00
N ALA A 286 -13.69 11.53 -19.39
CA ALA A 286 -13.89 12.79 -20.14
C ALA A 286 -12.68 13.20 -20.99
N ARG A 287 -11.47 12.80 -20.58
CA ARG A 287 -10.21 13.05 -21.31
C ARG A 287 -9.80 11.94 -22.27
N GLY A 288 -10.56 10.84 -22.35
CA GLY A 288 -10.21 9.67 -23.16
C GLY A 288 -9.04 8.85 -22.61
N ASN A 289 -8.69 9.03 -21.32
CA ASN A 289 -7.57 8.33 -20.67
C ASN A 289 -8.01 7.07 -19.91
N LEU A 290 -9.33 6.89 -19.66
CA LEU A 290 -9.84 5.73 -18.93
C LEU A 290 -9.83 4.50 -19.84
N ARG A 291 -9.12 3.45 -19.42
CA ARG A 291 -9.08 2.15 -20.11
C ARG A 291 -9.99 1.13 -19.45
N GLY A 292 -10.42 0.11 -20.22
CA GLY A 292 -11.32 -0.94 -19.74
C GLY A 292 -12.79 -0.50 -19.66
N ASN A 293 -13.11 0.74 -20.06
CA ASN A 293 -14.45 1.33 -20.01
C ASN A 293 -15.11 1.25 -18.62
N GLY A 294 -14.33 1.49 -17.56
CA GLY A 294 -14.78 1.42 -16.17
C GLY A 294 -13.64 1.33 -15.17
N LEU A 295 -13.91 0.79 -14.00
CA LEU A 295 -12.92 0.54 -12.97
C LEU A 295 -13.11 -0.82 -12.29
N VAL A 296 -12.09 -1.24 -11.55
CA VAL A 296 -12.11 -2.47 -10.74
C VAL A 296 -12.18 -2.10 -9.27
N ALA A 297 -13.13 -2.67 -8.53
CA ALA A 297 -13.21 -2.50 -7.09
C ALA A 297 -13.57 -3.82 -6.39
N THR A 298 -13.51 -3.85 -5.05
CA THR A 298 -13.88 -5.05 -4.30
C THR A 298 -15.39 -5.16 -4.11
N VAL A 299 -15.86 -6.31 -3.66
CA VAL A 299 -17.26 -6.52 -3.26
C VAL A 299 -17.73 -5.58 -2.14
N MET A 300 -16.80 -4.93 -1.43
CA MET A 300 -17.09 -3.97 -0.37
C MET A 300 -17.49 -2.58 -0.89
N SER A 301 -17.19 -2.26 -2.14
CA SER A 301 -17.55 -0.96 -2.72
C SER A 301 -19.05 -0.75 -2.78
N ASN A 302 -19.48 0.47 -2.48
CA ASN A 302 -20.88 0.84 -2.36
C ASN A 302 -21.64 0.67 -3.69
N LEU A 303 -22.89 0.24 -3.63
CA LEU A 303 -23.76 0.11 -4.80
C LEU A 303 -23.98 1.45 -5.51
N GLY A 304 -23.90 2.57 -4.77
CA GLY A 304 -23.97 3.92 -5.33
C GLY A 304 -22.90 4.18 -6.38
N LEU A 305 -21.65 3.69 -6.16
CA LEU A 305 -20.57 3.76 -7.13
C LEU A 305 -20.95 3.07 -8.45
N GLU A 306 -21.47 1.85 -8.39
CA GLU A 306 -21.87 1.09 -9.58
C GLU A 306 -22.98 1.79 -10.38
N ARG A 307 -24.01 2.31 -9.67
CA ARG A 307 -25.10 3.06 -10.29
C ARG A 307 -24.58 4.34 -10.97
N TYR A 308 -23.67 5.03 -10.31
CA TYR A 308 -23.06 6.24 -10.87
C TYR A 308 -22.24 5.93 -12.13
N LEU A 309 -21.38 4.94 -12.10
CA LEU A 309 -20.60 4.53 -13.27
C LEU A 309 -21.51 4.11 -14.43
N THR A 310 -22.54 3.33 -14.15
CA THR A 310 -23.55 2.92 -15.15
C THR A 310 -24.22 4.14 -15.80
N SER A 311 -24.52 5.21 -15.05
CA SER A 311 -25.11 6.44 -15.60
C SER A 311 -24.17 7.18 -16.57
N LEU A 312 -22.85 6.94 -16.45
CA LEU A 312 -21.82 7.45 -17.37
C LEU A 312 -21.53 6.50 -18.55
N GLY A 313 -22.22 5.36 -18.64
CA GLY A 313 -21.91 4.31 -19.61
C GLY A 313 -20.65 3.51 -19.29
N LEU A 314 -20.20 3.53 -18.01
CA LEU A 314 -19.03 2.85 -17.51
C LEU A 314 -19.41 1.61 -16.69
N GLY A 315 -18.51 0.63 -16.64
CA GLY A 315 -18.67 -0.58 -15.87
C GLY A 315 -17.95 -0.55 -14.52
N LEU A 316 -18.43 -1.36 -13.57
CA LEU A 316 -17.74 -1.72 -12.34
C LEU A 316 -17.47 -3.22 -12.33
N GLU A 317 -16.19 -3.60 -12.35
CA GLU A 317 -15.77 -4.98 -12.16
C GLU A 317 -15.51 -5.22 -10.67
N ARG A 318 -16.13 -6.26 -10.08
CA ARG A 318 -16.00 -6.57 -8.65
C ARG A 318 -15.10 -7.78 -8.41
N THR A 319 -14.22 -7.66 -7.42
CA THR A 319 -13.32 -8.72 -6.98
C THR A 319 -13.57 -9.10 -5.51
N ALA A 320 -12.95 -10.18 -5.06
CA ALA A 320 -12.80 -10.43 -3.63
C ALA A 320 -12.03 -9.27 -2.96
N VAL A 321 -12.14 -9.17 -1.63
CA VAL A 321 -11.42 -8.17 -0.83
C VAL A 321 -9.92 -8.47 -0.86
N GLY A 322 -9.13 -7.46 -1.15
CA GLY A 322 -7.66 -7.51 -1.26
C GLY A 322 -7.16 -6.83 -2.52
N ASP A 323 -6.21 -5.94 -2.35
CA ASP A 323 -5.61 -5.15 -3.43
C ASP A 323 -4.97 -6.00 -4.53
N ARG A 324 -4.45 -7.18 -4.18
CA ARG A 324 -3.93 -8.17 -5.14
C ARG A 324 -4.99 -8.56 -6.18
N TYR A 325 -6.21 -8.91 -5.74
CA TYR A 325 -7.28 -9.33 -6.66
C TYR A 325 -7.75 -8.19 -7.56
N VAL A 326 -7.79 -6.97 -7.02
CA VAL A 326 -8.07 -5.76 -7.80
C VAL A 326 -7.02 -5.60 -8.90
N LEU A 327 -5.74 -5.64 -8.55
CA LEU A 327 -4.63 -5.45 -9.49
C LEU A 327 -4.55 -6.54 -10.55
N GLU A 328 -4.73 -7.81 -10.18
CA GLU A 328 -4.77 -8.94 -11.11
C GLU A 328 -5.90 -8.79 -12.13
N THR A 329 -7.09 -8.41 -11.68
CA THR A 329 -8.24 -8.17 -12.56
C THR A 329 -8.00 -6.98 -13.48
N MET A 330 -7.45 -5.86 -12.96
CA MET A 330 -7.05 -4.72 -13.77
C MET A 330 -6.11 -5.12 -14.90
N ARG A 331 -5.09 -5.91 -14.60
CA ARG A 331 -4.11 -6.38 -15.60
C ARG A 331 -4.73 -7.34 -16.62
N ALA A 332 -5.52 -8.29 -16.17
CA ALA A 332 -6.15 -9.29 -17.02
C ALA A 332 -7.16 -8.68 -18.00
N LYS A 333 -7.89 -7.65 -17.57
CA LYS A 333 -8.98 -7.04 -18.34
C LYS A 333 -8.62 -5.66 -18.93
N GLY A 334 -7.41 -5.14 -18.67
CA GLY A 334 -6.89 -3.91 -19.27
C GLY A 334 -7.45 -2.62 -18.63
N PHE A 335 -7.92 -2.66 -17.37
CA PHE A 335 -8.31 -1.48 -16.63
C PHE A 335 -7.10 -0.71 -16.10
N ASN A 336 -7.18 0.61 -16.01
CA ASN A 336 -6.12 1.44 -15.45
C ASN A 336 -6.51 2.19 -14.18
N VAL A 337 -7.76 2.08 -13.72
CA VAL A 337 -8.22 2.59 -12.43
C VAL A 337 -8.85 1.45 -11.65
N GLY A 338 -8.44 1.29 -10.41
CA GLY A 338 -9.05 0.33 -9.49
C GLY A 338 -8.70 0.66 -8.04
N GLY A 339 -9.36 0.00 -7.10
CA GLY A 339 -9.06 0.19 -5.69
C GLY A 339 -10.14 -0.33 -4.75
N GLU A 340 -10.10 0.18 -3.55
CA GLU A 340 -10.98 -0.21 -2.44
C GLU A 340 -11.61 1.00 -1.77
N GLN A 341 -12.78 0.83 -1.19
CA GLN A 341 -13.44 1.85 -0.37
C GLN A 341 -12.54 2.38 0.76
N SER A 342 -11.62 1.54 1.26
CA SER A 342 -10.63 1.89 2.28
C SER A 342 -9.59 2.93 1.83
N GLY A 343 -9.61 3.35 0.55
CA GLY A 343 -8.70 4.35 -0.01
C GLY A 343 -7.42 3.78 -0.62
N HIS A 344 -7.28 2.47 -0.74
CA HIS A 344 -6.21 1.85 -1.53
C HIS A 344 -6.55 1.99 -3.00
N ILE A 345 -5.94 2.95 -3.69
CA ILE A 345 -6.26 3.30 -5.09
C ILE A 345 -5.06 3.04 -5.98
N ILE A 346 -5.28 2.26 -7.02
CA ILE A 346 -4.28 1.85 -7.99
C ILE A 346 -4.55 2.58 -9.31
N LEU A 347 -3.58 3.34 -9.77
CA LEU A 347 -3.57 4.01 -11.06
C LEU A 347 -2.46 3.40 -11.92
N SER A 348 -2.77 2.31 -12.63
CA SER A 348 -1.77 1.41 -13.22
C SER A 348 -0.95 2.02 -14.37
N ASP A 349 -1.32 3.19 -14.88
CA ASP A 349 -0.50 3.96 -15.82
C ASP A 349 0.72 4.58 -15.14
N PHE A 350 0.70 4.71 -13.82
CA PHE A 350 1.74 5.38 -13.03
C PHE A 350 2.38 4.44 -12.00
N THR A 351 1.56 3.68 -11.27
CA THR A 351 2.00 2.87 -10.14
C THR A 351 1.64 1.40 -10.32
N THR A 352 2.37 0.51 -9.65
CA THR A 352 2.13 -0.93 -9.67
C THR A 352 1.50 -1.45 -8.37
N THR A 353 1.12 -0.55 -7.48
CA THR A 353 0.40 -0.78 -6.22
C THR A 353 -0.40 0.47 -5.88
N GLY A 354 -1.20 0.48 -4.83
CA GLY A 354 -1.84 1.68 -4.33
C GLY A 354 -0.82 2.75 -3.95
N ASP A 355 -1.15 4.01 -4.24
CA ASP A 355 -0.35 5.17 -3.89
C ASP A 355 -1.26 6.30 -3.45
N GLY A 356 -1.33 6.50 -2.13
CA GLY A 356 -2.23 7.49 -1.54
C GLY A 356 -1.89 8.92 -1.96
N LEU A 357 -0.60 9.25 -2.10
CA LEU A 357 -0.18 10.58 -2.53
C LEU A 357 -0.53 10.82 -4.01
N VAL A 358 -0.24 9.88 -4.88
CA VAL A 358 -0.57 9.98 -6.32
C VAL A 358 -2.09 10.09 -6.51
N ALA A 359 -2.89 9.29 -5.79
CA ALA A 359 -4.34 9.38 -5.85
C ALA A 359 -4.87 10.74 -5.36
N ALA A 360 -4.33 11.27 -4.25
CA ALA A 360 -4.65 12.61 -3.77
C ALA A 360 -4.29 13.71 -4.79
N LEU A 361 -3.13 13.61 -5.41
CA LEU A 361 -2.69 14.55 -6.45
C LEU A 361 -3.61 14.52 -7.67
N GLN A 362 -4.13 13.36 -8.07
CA GLN A 362 -5.13 13.28 -9.15
C GLN A 362 -6.43 13.99 -8.78
N LEU A 363 -6.90 13.85 -7.54
CA LEU A 363 -8.06 14.63 -7.08
C LEU A 363 -7.76 16.13 -7.10
N LEU A 364 -6.61 16.55 -6.57
CA LEU A 364 -6.22 17.97 -6.55
C LEU A 364 -6.15 18.57 -7.96
N ALA A 365 -5.71 17.79 -8.95
CA ALA A 365 -5.76 18.23 -10.35
C ALA A 365 -7.20 18.50 -10.81
N VAL A 366 -8.16 17.61 -10.49
CA VAL A 366 -9.57 17.81 -10.83
C VAL A 366 -10.14 19.04 -10.12
N VAL A 367 -9.83 19.25 -8.84
CA VAL A 367 -10.27 20.40 -8.04
C VAL A 367 -9.75 21.71 -8.67
N LYS A 368 -8.47 21.77 -9.01
CA LYS A 368 -7.84 22.95 -9.62
C LYS A 368 -8.42 23.29 -10.99
N GLU A 369 -8.62 22.29 -11.83
CA GLU A 369 -9.16 22.50 -13.19
C GLU A 369 -10.64 22.90 -13.16
N ALA A 370 -11.42 22.31 -12.24
CA ALA A 370 -12.83 22.65 -12.10
C ALA A 370 -13.06 24.04 -11.45
N GLY A 371 -12.10 24.51 -10.64
CA GLY A 371 -12.28 25.73 -9.85
C GLY A 371 -13.42 25.64 -8.84
N SER A 372 -13.82 24.43 -8.45
CA SER A 372 -14.94 24.16 -7.54
C SER A 372 -14.44 23.58 -6.22
N ARG A 373 -15.29 23.60 -5.19
CA ARG A 373 -14.96 23.08 -3.86
C ARG A 373 -14.87 21.55 -3.86
N VAL A 374 -14.10 21.01 -2.92
CA VAL A 374 -13.93 19.55 -2.78
C VAL A 374 -15.27 18.87 -2.50
N SER A 375 -16.13 19.45 -1.65
CA SER A 375 -17.47 18.92 -1.36
C SER A 375 -18.34 18.78 -2.62
N GLU A 376 -18.27 19.74 -3.55
CA GLU A 376 -19.01 19.70 -4.81
C GLU A 376 -18.46 18.65 -5.78
N ILE A 377 -17.13 18.51 -5.81
CA ILE A 377 -16.43 17.58 -6.71
C ILE A 377 -16.54 16.14 -6.22
N CYS A 378 -16.46 15.90 -4.91
CA CYS A 378 -16.39 14.55 -4.36
C CYS A 378 -17.75 13.92 -4.07
N GLN A 379 -18.86 14.65 -4.11
CA GLN A 379 -20.18 14.06 -3.98
C GLN A 379 -20.70 13.62 -5.36
N ARG A 380 -20.25 12.48 -5.85
CA ARG A 380 -20.63 11.94 -7.17
C ARG A 380 -21.89 11.11 -7.14
N PHE A 381 -22.17 10.47 -6.03
CA PHE A 381 -23.35 9.64 -5.83
C PHE A 381 -23.78 9.63 -4.36
N ASP A 382 -25.05 9.37 -4.13
CA ASP A 382 -25.57 9.13 -2.79
C ASP A 382 -25.24 7.69 -2.36
N ARG A 383 -24.71 7.55 -1.16
CA ARG A 383 -24.38 6.23 -0.61
C ARG A 383 -25.65 5.44 -0.36
N VAL A 384 -25.70 4.24 -0.89
CA VAL A 384 -26.73 3.27 -0.52
C VAL A 384 -26.39 2.74 0.89
N PRO A 385 -27.35 2.68 1.82
CA PRO A 385 -27.10 2.14 3.15
C PRO A 385 -26.47 0.73 3.07
N GLN A 386 -25.34 0.57 3.75
CA GLN A 386 -24.55 -0.68 3.78
C GLN A 386 -24.21 -1.03 5.21
N LYS A 387 -24.37 -2.29 5.58
CA LYS A 387 -24.05 -2.79 6.92
C LYS A 387 -23.14 -4.01 6.81
N LEU A 388 -21.97 -3.90 7.43
CA LEU A 388 -21.06 -5.04 7.64
C LEU A 388 -21.32 -5.65 9.02
N THR A 389 -21.49 -6.96 9.06
CA THR A 389 -21.66 -7.69 10.30
C THR A 389 -20.73 -8.90 10.32
N SER A 390 -19.86 -8.96 11.32
CA SER A 390 -18.99 -10.13 11.54
C SER A 390 -19.69 -11.14 12.42
N VAL A 391 -19.76 -12.38 11.97
CA VAL A 391 -20.33 -13.51 12.74
C VAL A 391 -19.23 -14.51 13.04
N ARG A 392 -18.97 -14.75 14.32
CA ARG A 392 -18.02 -15.80 14.74
C ARG A 392 -18.70 -17.15 14.71
N TYR A 393 -18.04 -18.14 14.13
CA TYR A 393 -18.50 -19.54 14.11
C TYR A 393 -17.38 -20.48 14.56
N LYS A 394 -17.74 -21.67 15.05
CA LYS A 394 -16.78 -22.58 15.70
C LYS A 394 -16.00 -23.46 14.72
N ALA A 395 -16.63 -23.92 13.65
CA ALA A 395 -16.00 -24.78 12.64
C ALA A 395 -16.85 -24.89 11.37
N GLY A 396 -16.25 -25.35 10.26
CA GLY A 396 -16.92 -25.61 8.99
C GLY A 396 -16.97 -24.40 8.06
N LYS A 397 -17.76 -24.52 7.01
CA LYS A 397 -18.02 -23.46 6.01
C LYS A 397 -19.51 -23.09 6.07
N PRO A 398 -19.94 -22.23 6.99
CA PRO A 398 -21.36 -21.92 7.17
C PRO A 398 -22.02 -21.33 5.93
N LEU A 399 -21.28 -20.61 5.07
CA LEU A 399 -21.80 -20.06 3.83
C LEU A 399 -22.14 -21.13 2.77
N ASP A 400 -21.62 -22.36 2.89
CA ASP A 400 -21.95 -23.48 1.99
C ASP A 400 -23.19 -24.25 2.46
N HIS A 401 -23.76 -23.91 3.61
CA HIS A 401 -24.95 -24.58 4.14
C HIS A 401 -26.18 -24.21 3.31
N LYS A 402 -26.94 -25.20 2.86
CA LYS A 402 -28.07 -25.03 1.92
C LYS A 402 -29.06 -23.93 2.33
N LEU A 403 -29.44 -23.87 3.62
CA LEU A 403 -30.36 -22.85 4.12
C LEU A 403 -29.74 -21.44 4.07
N VAL A 404 -28.43 -21.30 4.32
CA VAL A 404 -27.73 -20.01 4.25
C VAL A 404 -27.65 -19.55 2.80
N VAL A 405 -27.29 -20.44 1.88
CA VAL A 405 -27.28 -20.15 0.43
C VAL A 405 -28.65 -19.71 -0.06
N GLN A 406 -29.73 -20.39 0.38
CA GLN A 406 -31.08 -20.03 0.00
C GLN A 406 -31.48 -18.64 0.49
N VAL A 407 -31.22 -18.32 1.78
CA VAL A 407 -31.56 -17.01 2.36
C VAL A 407 -30.73 -15.86 1.75
N ILE A 408 -29.49 -16.14 1.31
CA ILE A 408 -28.66 -15.16 0.61
C ILE A 408 -29.19 -14.88 -0.80
N ALA A 409 -29.82 -15.86 -1.45
CA ALA A 409 -30.36 -15.75 -2.80
C ALA A 409 -31.74 -15.04 -2.85
N GLU A 410 -32.51 -15.06 -1.75
CA GLU A 410 -33.76 -14.31 -1.55
C GLU A 410 -33.51 -12.83 -1.26
#